data_48e4e5996dd5ae9837beed50799e0b03
#
_entry.id   48e4e5996dd5ae9837beed50799e0b03
#
_cell.length_a   1.000
_cell.length_b   1.000
_cell.length_c   1.000
_cell.angle_alpha   90.00
_cell.angle_beta   90.00
_cell.angle_gamma   90.00
#
_symmetry.space_group_name_H-M   'P 1'
#
loop_
_entity.id
_entity.type
_entity.pdbx_description
1 polymer ?
#
loop_
_entity_poly.entity_id
_entity_poly.type
_entity_poly.pdbx_seq_one_letter_code
_entity_poly.pdbx_strand_id
1 'polypeptide(L)'
;MPEVDLLAIDRGTITAPAGCGKTHLIAQTLVRHVGPKPILVLTHTNAGVAALRSRLDKAGVVSGTYRLATIDGWCMRLLTLFPKRGGHDPAILSVTNPKAHYPAIRLAAAVLLRDGHINDVLAATYDRLIVDEYQDCSEVQHAIVYFASQSLRTCVLGDPMQAIFGFQGNALADWERQVCAHFPIAAELTEPWRWINAGEEGFGRYLLEVRR
;
A
#
# COMPACT_ATOMS: atom_id res chain seq x y z
N MET A 1 -14.37 -10.53 17.63
CA MET A 1 -12.94 -10.18 17.68
C MET A 1 -12.84 -8.68 17.91
N PRO A 2 -11.81 -8.16 18.59
CA PRO A 2 -11.61 -6.72 18.62
C PRO A 2 -11.51 -6.19 17.18
N GLU A 3 -12.20 -5.11 16.92
CA GLU A 3 -12.18 -4.45 15.61
C GLU A 3 -10.75 -3.95 15.34
N VAL A 4 -10.17 -4.34 14.20
CA VAL A 4 -8.81 -3.91 13.83
C VAL A 4 -8.83 -2.41 13.57
N ASP A 5 -8.02 -1.66 14.29
CA ASP A 5 -7.85 -0.21 14.09
C ASP A 5 -6.50 0.12 13.46
N LEU A 6 -6.51 0.47 12.16
CA LEU A 6 -5.29 0.85 11.46
C LEU A 6 -4.67 2.14 12.03
N LEU A 7 -5.45 2.99 12.70
CA LEU A 7 -4.92 4.22 13.30
C LEU A 7 -4.06 3.93 14.54
N ALA A 8 -4.26 2.78 15.20
CA ALA A 8 -3.48 2.34 16.35
C ALA A 8 -2.17 1.62 15.98
N ILE A 9 -1.99 1.25 14.69
CA ILE A 9 -0.81 0.51 14.25
C ILE A 9 0.27 1.50 13.81
N ASP A 10 1.40 1.53 14.51
CA ASP A 10 2.55 2.35 14.11
C ASP A 10 3.31 1.75 12.93
N ARG A 11 3.51 0.42 12.93
CA ARG A 11 4.13 -0.33 11.84
C ARG A 11 3.62 -1.77 11.87
N GLY A 12 3.02 -2.23 10.78
CA GLY A 12 2.50 -3.59 10.78
C GLY A 12 1.88 -4.05 9.46
N THR A 13 1.62 -5.35 9.42
CA THR A 13 0.98 -6.06 8.31
C THR A 13 -0.40 -6.54 8.75
N ILE A 14 -1.39 -6.33 7.89
CA ILE A 14 -2.70 -6.98 7.98
C ILE A 14 -2.79 -8.04 6.89
N THR A 15 -2.82 -9.29 7.29
CA THR A 15 -3.11 -10.39 6.36
C THR A 15 -4.62 -10.50 6.19
N ALA A 16 -5.09 -10.44 4.96
CA ALA A 16 -6.52 -10.42 4.68
C ALA A 16 -6.86 -11.14 3.39
N PRO A 17 -7.38 -12.37 3.47
CA PRO A 17 -7.87 -13.11 2.32
C PRO A 17 -8.87 -12.34 1.47
N ALA A 18 -9.06 -12.78 0.21
CA ALA A 18 -10.07 -12.20 -0.67
C ALA A 18 -11.44 -12.18 0.01
N GLY A 19 -12.12 -11.04 -0.06
CA GLY A 19 -13.47 -10.92 0.50
C GLY A 19 -13.55 -10.74 2.01
N CYS A 20 -12.41 -10.69 2.73
CA CYS A 20 -12.36 -10.48 4.19
C CYS A 20 -12.35 -9.01 4.62
N GLY A 21 -12.67 -8.07 3.72
CA GLY A 21 -12.95 -6.70 4.12
C GLY A 21 -11.79 -5.71 4.13
N LYS A 22 -10.61 -6.00 3.48
CA LYS A 22 -9.48 -5.06 3.37
C LYS A 22 -9.91 -3.62 3.03
N THR A 23 -10.62 -3.47 1.91
CA THR A 23 -11.06 -2.15 1.43
C THR A 23 -12.05 -1.46 2.37
N HIS A 24 -12.91 -2.24 3.03
CA HIS A 24 -13.85 -1.71 4.03
C HIS A 24 -13.08 -1.17 5.24
N LEU A 25 -12.09 -1.91 5.72
CA LEU A 25 -11.21 -1.48 6.81
C LEU A 25 -10.47 -0.18 6.48
N ILE A 26 -9.93 -0.05 5.26
CA ILE A 26 -9.30 1.20 4.79
C ILE A 26 -10.33 2.34 4.81
N ALA A 27 -11.53 2.13 4.26
CA ALA A 27 -12.58 3.14 4.22
C ALA A 27 -13.01 3.59 5.62
N GLN A 28 -13.25 2.66 6.54
CA GLN A 28 -13.58 2.97 7.93
C GLN A 28 -12.47 3.78 8.62
N THR A 29 -11.21 3.40 8.40
CA THR A 29 -10.05 4.14 8.92
C THR A 29 -10.05 5.58 8.43
N LEU A 30 -10.31 5.82 7.14
CA LEU A 30 -10.33 7.16 6.56
C LEU A 30 -11.54 7.98 7.05
N VAL A 31 -12.69 7.36 7.27
CA VAL A 31 -13.87 8.04 7.87
C VAL A 31 -13.59 8.47 9.31
N ARG A 32 -12.89 7.64 10.09
CA ARG A 32 -12.54 7.94 11.49
C ARG A 32 -11.38 8.93 11.63
N HIS A 33 -10.61 9.14 10.56
CA HIS A 33 -9.45 10.02 10.60
C HIS A 33 -9.86 11.49 10.69
N VAL A 34 -9.52 12.13 11.82
CA VAL A 34 -9.81 13.54 12.12
C VAL A 34 -8.56 14.41 12.17
N GLY A 35 -7.40 13.86 11.80
CA GLY A 35 -6.12 14.57 11.83
C GLY A 35 -6.04 15.65 10.74
N PRO A 36 -5.19 16.69 10.93
CA PRO A 36 -5.04 17.78 9.97
C PRO A 36 -4.29 17.38 8.69
N LYS A 37 -3.55 16.28 8.73
CA LYS A 37 -2.77 15.78 7.58
C LYS A 37 -3.48 14.59 6.94
N PRO A 38 -3.51 14.50 5.59
CA PRO A 38 -4.11 13.36 4.92
C PRO A 38 -3.32 12.07 5.16
N ILE A 39 -4.01 10.94 5.10
CA ILE A 39 -3.39 9.62 5.03
C ILE A 39 -2.95 9.36 3.59
N LEU A 40 -1.70 8.95 3.38
CA LEU A 40 -1.23 8.46 2.08
C LEU A 40 -1.67 7.01 1.90
N VAL A 41 -2.47 6.76 0.85
CA VAL A 41 -2.94 5.42 0.50
C VAL A 41 -2.33 5.03 -0.84
N LEU A 42 -1.52 3.98 -0.84
CA LEU A 42 -0.86 3.47 -2.04
C LEU A 42 -1.42 2.09 -2.43
N THR A 43 -1.42 1.81 -3.72
CA THR A 43 -1.74 0.49 -4.28
C THR A 43 -0.85 0.20 -5.48
N HIS A 44 -0.93 -1.02 -6.02
CA HIS A 44 -0.01 -1.46 -7.07
C HIS A 44 -0.41 -0.95 -8.47
N THR A 45 -1.72 -0.85 -8.79
CA THR A 45 -2.19 -0.58 -10.15
C THR A 45 -3.15 0.61 -10.24
N ASN A 46 -3.25 1.21 -11.44
CA ASN A 46 -4.25 2.24 -11.73
C ASN A 46 -5.69 1.71 -11.59
N ALA A 47 -5.93 0.45 -11.93
CA ALA A 47 -7.22 -0.20 -11.72
C ALA A 47 -7.54 -0.30 -10.21
N GLY A 48 -6.54 -0.64 -9.37
CA GLY A 48 -6.66 -0.62 -7.91
C GLY A 48 -6.99 0.77 -7.38
N VAL A 49 -6.33 1.82 -7.87
CA VAL A 49 -6.65 3.21 -7.52
C VAL A 49 -8.10 3.55 -7.87
N ALA A 50 -8.56 3.22 -9.08
CA ALA A 50 -9.93 3.52 -9.52
C ALA A 50 -10.97 2.76 -8.68
N ALA A 51 -10.74 1.47 -8.43
CA ALA A 51 -11.61 0.62 -7.62
C ALA A 51 -11.70 1.10 -6.17
N LEU A 52 -10.55 1.42 -5.56
CA LEU A 52 -10.49 1.92 -4.19
C LEU A 52 -11.18 3.28 -4.08
N ARG A 53 -10.90 4.22 -5.01
CA ARG A 53 -11.58 5.54 -5.07
C ARG A 53 -13.10 5.40 -5.11
N SER A 54 -13.63 4.58 -6.02
CA SER A 54 -15.08 4.36 -6.11
C SER A 54 -15.69 3.83 -4.80
N ARG A 55 -14.96 2.99 -4.07
CA ARG A 55 -15.43 2.45 -2.78
C ARG A 55 -15.35 3.50 -1.66
N LEU A 56 -14.31 4.33 -1.65
CA LEU A 56 -14.17 5.45 -0.71
C LEU A 56 -15.27 6.49 -0.92
N ASP A 57 -15.57 6.83 -2.18
CA ASP A 57 -16.66 7.74 -2.53
C ASP A 57 -18.02 7.19 -2.06
N LYS A 58 -18.30 5.89 -2.29
CA LYS A 58 -19.52 5.22 -1.80
C LYS A 58 -19.62 5.18 -0.27
N ALA A 59 -18.49 5.12 0.42
CA ALA A 59 -18.42 5.15 1.87
C ALA A 59 -18.49 6.58 2.44
N GLY A 60 -18.59 7.62 1.61
CA GLY A 60 -18.67 9.01 2.02
C GLY A 60 -17.37 9.58 2.57
N VAL A 61 -16.22 8.99 2.23
CA VAL A 61 -14.92 9.48 2.70
C VAL A 61 -14.61 10.83 2.06
N VAL A 62 -14.33 11.83 2.89
CA VAL A 62 -13.98 13.18 2.42
C VAL A 62 -12.64 13.16 1.68
N SER A 63 -12.60 13.70 0.45
CA SER A 63 -11.42 13.67 -0.43
C SER A 63 -10.17 14.36 0.16
N GLY A 64 -10.35 15.24 1.15
CA GLY A 64 -9.26 15.89 1.87
C GLY A 64 -8.52 14.99 2.86
N THR A 65 -9.16 13.93 3.35
CA THR A 65 -8.60 13.05 4.39
C THR A 65 -7.54 12.07 3.88
N TYR A 66 -7.42 11.91 2.58
CA TYR A 66 -6.46 10.98 1.98
C TYR A 66 -5.81 11.49 0.70
N ARG A 67 -4.69 10.86 0.33
CA ARG A 67 -4.06 10.97 -0.99
C ARG A 67 -3.88 9.55 -1.53
N LEU A 68 -4.53 9.25 -2.65
CA LEU A 68 -4.55 7.94 -3.27
C LEU A 68 -3.75 7.94 -4.56
N ALA A 69 -2.78 7.03 -4.68
CA ALA A 69 -1.93 6.87 -5.85
C ALA A 69 -1.45 5.42 -6.02
N THR A 70 -0.87 5.11 -7.18
CA THR A 70 0.00 3.93 -7.30
C THR A 70 1.35 4.23 -6.67
N ILE A 71 2.08 3.18 -6.24
CA ILE A 71 3.45 3.33 -5.73
C ILE A 71 4.31 4.05 -6.78
N ASP A 72 4.25 3.62 -8.04
CA ASP A 72 5.03 4.22 -9.13
C ASP A 72 4.63 5.69 -9.39
N GLY A 73 3.32 5.99 -9.38
CA GLY A 73 2.81 7.37 -9.54
C GLY A 73 3.27 8.28 -8.40
N TRP A 74 3.32 7.76 -7.18
CA TRP A 74 3.86 8.49 -6.03
C TRP A 74 5.37 8.71 -6.16
N CYS A 75 6.14 7.70 -6.62
CA CYS A 75 7.57 7.84 -6.91
C CYS A 75 7.83 8.93 -7.94
N MET A 76 7.11 8.93 -9.07
CA MET A 76 7.21 9.97 -10.10
C MET A 76 6.96 11.36 -9.52
N ARG A 77 5.92 11.50 -8.67
CA ARG A 77 5.63 12.76 -7.99
C ARG A 77 6.78 13.22 -7.09
N LEU A 78 7.37 12.32 -6.30
CA LEU A 78 8.51 12.65 -5.44
C LEU A 78 9.70 13.14 -6.27
N LEU A 79 10.05 12.43 -7.34
CA LEU A 79 11.17 12.79 -8.20
C LEU A 79 10.92 14.12 -8.95
N THR A 80 9.68 14.41 -9.34
CA THR A 80 9.28 15.69 -9.93
C THR A 80 9.45 16.84 -8.92
N LEU A 81 9.09 16.63 -7.65
CA LEU A 81 9.20 17.65 -6.61
C LEU A 81 10.64 17.86 -6.11
N PHE A 82 11.47 16.80 -6.16
CA PHE A 82 12.84 16.81 -5.64
C PHE A 82 13.88 16.39 -6.68
N PRO A 83 13.93 17.04 -7.88
CA PRO A 83 14.76 16.57 -8.99
C PRO A 83 16.26 16.58 -8.67
N LYS A 84 16.73 17.56 -7.88
CA LYS A 84 18.15 17.66 -7.50
C LYS A 84 18.56 16.61 -6.45
N ARG A 85 17.64 16.28 -5.52
CA ARG A 85 17.90 15.30 -4.44
C ARG A 85 17.73 13.86 -4.92
N GLY A 86 16.87 13.63 -5.91
CA GLY A 86 16.68 12.32 -6.53
C GLY A 86 17.85 11.83 -7.38
N GLY A 87 18.74 12.74 -7.80
CA GLY A 87 19.96 12.40 -8.56
C GLY A 87 19.71 11.65 -9.86
N HIS A 88 18.51 11.78 -10.43
CA HIS A 88 18.06 11.04 -11.62
C HIS A 88 18.09 11.93 -12.87
N ASP A 89 18.14 11.30 -14.04
CA ASP A 89 17.88 11.99 -15.30
C ASP A 89 16.38 12.33 -15.39
N PRO A 90 16.00 13.63 -15.48
CA PRO A 90 14.60 14.03 -15.63
C PRO A 90 13.87 13.39 -16.80
N ALA A 91 14.58 12.96 -17.85
CA ALA A 91 14.00 12.32 -19.02
C ALA A 91 13.26 11.01 -18.70
N ILE A 92 13.63 10.29 -17.62
CA ILE A 92 12.93 9.06 -17.22
C ILE A 92 11.46 9.32 -16.87
N LEU A 93 11.11 10.52 -16.38
CA LEU A 93 9.76 10.87 -15.98
C LEU A 93 8.78 11.02 -17.16
N SER A 94 9.31 11.15 -18.40
CA SER A 94 8.48 11.16 -19.61
C SER A 94 7.88 9.78 -19.95
N VAL A 95 8.45 8.70 -19.37
CA VAL A 95 8.04 7.31 -19.56
C VAL A 95 7.90 6.88 -21.03
N THR A 96 8.72 7.44 -21.92
CA THR A 96 8.73 7.08 -23.35
C THR A 96 9.18 5.63 -23.59
N ASN A 97 9.98 5.06 -22.68
CA ASN A 97 10.34 3.64 -22.65
C ASN A 97 9.95 3.03 -21.29
N PRO A 98 8.70 2.55 -21.11
CA PRO A 98 8.22 2.05 -19.82
C PRO A 98 9.09 0.95 -19.21
N LYS A 99 9.64 0.03 -20.03
CA LYS A 99 10.47 -1.09 -19.55
C LYS A 99 11.79 -0.62 -18.90
N ALA A 100 12.35 0.48 -19.37
CA ALA A 100 13.57 1.04 -18.80
C ALA A 100 13.28 2.11 -17.74
N HIS A 101 12.25 2.95 -17.97
CA HIS A 101 12.00 4.12 -17.13
C HIS A 101 11.38 3.77 -15.79
N TYR A 102 10.40 2.83 -15.70
CA TYR A 102 9.83 2.46 -14.41
C TYR A 102 10.85 1.87 -13.43
N PRO A 103 11.74 0.93 -13.82
CA PRO A 103 12.82 0.48 -12.92
C PRO A 103 13.72 1.63 -12.46
N ALA A 104 14.10 2.55 -13.36
CA ALA A 104 14.93 3.70 -13.02
C ALA A 104 14.23 4.67 -12.06
N ILE A 105 12.93 4.95 -12.26
CA ILE A 105 12.08 5.75 -11.38
C ILE A 105 12.03 5.14 -9.98
N ARG A 106 11.76 3.84 -9.89
CA ARG A 106 11.68 3.13 -8.61
C ARG A 106 13.00 3.18 -7.86
N LEU A 107 14.12 2.92 -8.57
CA LEU A 107 15.45 2.97 -7.99
C LEU A 107 15.79 4.37 -7.47
N ALA A 108 15.58 5.40 -8.27
CA ALA A 108 15.83 6.78 -7.87
C ALA A 108 14.96 7.21 -6.67
N ALA A 109 13.69 6.81 -6.63
CA ALA A 109 12.81 7.07 -5.50
C ALA A 109 13.25 6.31 -4.24
N ALA A 110 13.70 5.06 -4.37
CA ALA A 110 14.24 4.30 -3.25
C ALA A 110 15.49 4.96 -2.66
N VAL A 111 16.39 5.45 -3.50
CA VAL A 111 17.60 6.19 -3.06
C VAL A 111 17.21 7.48 -2.35
N LEU A 112 16.32 8.29 -2.95
CA LEU A 112 15.84 9.54 -2.36
C LEU A 112 15.25 9.34 -0.96
N LEU A 113 14.47 8.28 -0.77
CA LEU A 113 13.86 7.95 0.51
C LEU A 113 14.86 7.37 1.51
N ARG A 114 15.76 6.47 1.05
CA ARG A 114 16.81 5.88 1.88
C ARG A 114 17.73 6.94 2.49
N ASP A 115 18.10 7.93 1.69
CA ASP A 115 19.03 8.98 2.11
C ASP A 115 18.39 9.98 3.11
N GLY A 116 17.07 9.86 3.34
CA GLY A 116 16.34 10.61 4.37
C GLY A 116 16.12 12.10 4.09
N HIS A 117 16.53 12.57 2.90
CA HIS A 117 16.52 14.00 2.56
C HIS A 117 15.12 14.67 2.52
N ILE A 118 14.06 13.86 2.56
CA ILE A 118 12.68 14.34 2.50
C ILE A 118 11.82 13.83 3.67
N ASN A 119 12.43 13.25 4.69
CA ASN A 119 11.73 12.68 5.84
C ASN A 119 10.84 13.72 6.53
N ASP A 120 11.37 14.91 6.78
CA ASP A 120 10.61 16.01 7.40
C ASP A 120 9.44 16.46 6.53
N VAL A 121 9.63 16.46 5.20
CA VAL A 121 8.56 16.81 4.25
C VAL A 121 7.47 15.74 4.26
N LEU A 122 7.82 14.46 4.29
CA LEU A 122 6.86 13.37 4.39
C LEU A 122 6.06 13.45 5.69
N ALA A 123 6.76 13.59 6.82
CA ALA A 123 6.15 13.71 8.15
C ALA A 123 5.27 14.98 8.28
N ALA A 124 5.64 16.07 7.61
CA ALA A 124 4.83 17.29 7.58
C ALA A 124 3.59 17.15 6.66
N THR A 125 3.68 16.33 5.59
CA THR A 125 2.65 16.23 4.56
C THR A 125 1.58 15.18 4.90
N TYR A 126 1.98 14.04 5.47
CA TYR A 126 1.10 12.90 5.69
C TYR A 126 1.05 12.51 7.17
N ASP A 127 -0.11 12.01 7.61
CA ASP A 127 -0.27 11.44 8.95
C ASP A 127 0.35 10.05 9.03
N ARG A 128 0.05 9.23 8.04
CA ARG A 128 0.53 7.85 7.91
C ARG A 128 0.49 7.37 6.46
N LEU A 129 1.04 6.17 6.27
CA LEU A 129 1.03 5.43 5.02
C LEU A 129 0.22 4.14 5.18
N ILE A 130 -0.72 3.91 4.26
CA ILE A 130 -1.43 2.64 4.10
C ILE A 130 -1.13 2.12 2.70
N VAL A 131 -0.75 0.85 2.58
CA VAL A 131 -0.49 0.24 1.27
C VAL A 131 -1.40 -0.98 1.09
N ASP A 132 -2.25 -0.94 0.06
CA ASP A 132 -3.17 -2.03 -0.30
C ASP A 132 -2.56 -2.93 -1.38
N GLU A 133 -3.00 -4.19 -1.43
CA GLU A 133 -2.52 -5.26 -2.34
C GLU A 133 -0.98 -5.43 -2.30
N TYR A 134 -0.43 -5.44 -1.10
CA TYR A 134 1.02 -5.42 -0.88
C TYR A 134 1.73 -6.68 -1.37
N GLN A 135 1.05 -7.82 -1.50
CA GLN A 135 1.60 -9.06 -2.05
C GLN A 135 2.12 -8.93 -3.48
N ASP A 136 1.68 -7.91 -4.21
CA ASP A 136 2.08 -7.65 -5.59
C ASP A 136 3.28 -6.71 -5.70
N CYS A 137 3.82 -6.23 -4.57
CA CYS A 137 4.97 -5.33 -4.56
C CYS A 137 6.25 -6.07 -4.94
N SER A 138 7.01 -5.50 -5.87
CA SER A 138 8.38 -5.95 -6.12
C SER A 138 9.30 -5.61 -4.96
N GLU A 139 10.49 -6.27 -4.88
CA GLU A 139 11.50 -5.96 -3.86
C GLU A 139 11.86 -4.47 -3.82
N VAL A 140 11.96 -3.81 -4.96
CA VAL A 140 12.26 -2.38 -5.02
C VAL A 140 11.09 -1.54 -4.50
N GLN A 141 9.84 -1.92 -4.80
CA GLN A 141 8.67 -1.23 -4.25
C GLN A 141 8.55 -1.46 -2.74
N HIS A 142 8.88 -2.66 -2.26
CA HIS A 142 9.00 -2.95 -0.84
C HIS A 142 10.03 -2.04 -0.17
N ALA A 143 11.23 -1.89 -0.77
CA ALA A 143 12.26 -0.99 -0.25
C ALA A 143 11.78 0.47 -0.18
N ILE A 144 11.04 0.96 -1.19
CA ILE A 144 10.43 2.29 -1.20
C ILE A 144 9.49 2.48 0.00
N VAL A 145 8.58 1.53 0.23
CA VAL A 145 7.63 1.58 1.36
C VAL A 145 8.37 1.47 2.69
N TYR A 146 9.37 0.60 2.78
CA TYR A 146 10.21 0.45 3.97
C TYR A 146 10.94 1.75 4.32
N PHE A 147 11.58 2.42 3.35
CA PHE A 147 12.26 3.69 3.62
C PHE A 147 11.26 4.81 3.97
N ALA A 148 10.10 4.87 3.33
CA ALA A 148 9.03 5.81 3.70
C ALA A 148 8.52 5.58 5.13
N SER A 149 8.51 4.32 5.59
CA SER A 149 8.08 3.95 6.94
C SER A 149 9.04 4.40 8.06
N GLN A 150 10.23 4.91 7.70
CA GLN A 150 11.14 5.49 8.69
C GLN A 150 10.64 6.85 9.21
N SER A 151 9.75 7.50 8.47
CA SER A 151 9.17 8.81 8.82
C SER A 151 7.64 8.80 8.92
N LEU A 152 6.98 7.74 8.46
CA LEU A 152 5.52 7.61 8.49
C LEU A 152 5.11 6.35 9.24
N ARG A 153 4.11 6.44 10.11
CA ARG A 153 3.42 5.25 10.62
C ARG A 153 2.86 4.49 9.43
N THR A 154 3.14 3.19 9.33
CA THR A 154 2.87 2.45 8.11
C THR A 154 2.15 1.14 8.38
N CYS A 155 1.04 0.92 7.68
CA CYS A 155 0.35 -0.35 7.66
C CYS A 155 0.23 -0.86 6.23
N VAL A 156 0.65 -2.11 6.00
CA VAL A 156 0.53 -2.79 4.71
C VAL A 156 -0.53 -3.87 4.79
N LEU A 157 -1.38 -3.96 3.77
CA LEU A 157 -2.47 -4.92 3.70
C LEU A 157 -2.29 -5.80 2.46
N GLY A 158 -2.41 -7.10 2.63
CA GLY A 158 -2.26 -8.01 1.51
C GLY A 158 -2.69 -9.44 1.82
N ASP A 159 -2.62 -10.26 0.80
CA ASP A 159 -2.87 -11.68 0.85
C ASP A 159 -1.76 -12.43 0.09
N PRO A 160 -0.78 -13.02 0.78
CA PRO A 160 0.35 -13.68 0.13
C PRO A 160 -0.06 -14.80 -0.84
N MET A 161 -1.22 -15.43 -0.63
CA MET A 161 -1.73 -16.46 -1.54
C MET A 161 -2.36 -15.90 -2.83
N GLN A 162 -2.50 -14.59 -2.96
CA GLN A 162 -3.01 -13.91 -4.16
C GLN A 162 -1.90 -13.24 -4.98
N ALA A 163 -0.63 -13.45 -4.66
CA ALA A 163 0.50 -12.91 -5.41
C ALA A 163 0.53 -13.49 -6.83
N ILE A 164 0.25 -12.68 -7.84
CA ILE A 164 0.15 -13.11 -9.25
C ILE A 164 1.15 -12.39 -10.18
N PHE A 165 1.82 -11.35 -9.72
CA PHE A 165 2.69 -10.51 -10.55
C PHE A 165 4.18 -10.90 -10.52
N GLY A 166 4.53 -12.08 -10.00
CA GLY A 166 5.89 -12.62 -9.97
C GLY A 166 6.39 -13.11 -11.33
N PHE A 167 6.53 -12.21 -12.33
CA PHE A 167 7.06 -12.55 -13.65
C PHE A 167 8.59 -12.39 -13.71
N GLN A 168 9.22 -13.04 -14.71
CA GLN A 168 10.66 -12.92 -14.93
C GLN A 168 11.12 -11.46 -15.02
N GLY A 169 12.11 -11.10 -14.19
CA GLY A 169 12.67 -9.75 -14.11
C GLY A 169 12.00 -8.81 -13.11
N ASN A 170 10.97 -9.26 -12.38
CA ASN A 170 10.31 -8.48 -11.33
C ASN A 170 10.05 -9.36 -10.11
N ALA A 171 11.11 -9.64 -9.33
CA ALA A 171 10.99 -10.43 -8.10
C ALA A 171 10.06 -9.73 -7.12
N LEU A 172 9.03 -10.45 -6.65
CA LEU A 172 8.16 -9.97 -5.58
C LEU A 172 8.89 -10.03 -4.24
N ALA A 173 8.54 -9.11 -3.35
CA ALA A 173 9.02 -9.15 -1.98
C ALA A 173 8.54 -10.44 -1.29
N ASP A 174 9.47 -11.16 -0.65
CA ASP A 174 9.16 -12.34 0.14
C ASP A 174 8.32 -11.93 1.35
N TRP A 175 7.11 -12.51 1.44
CA TRP A 175 6.15 -12.12 2.48
C TRP A 175 6.66 -12.38 3.88
N GLU A 176 7.25 -13.53 4.13
CA GLU A 176 7.72 -13.92 5.47
C GLU A 176 9.07 -13.27 5.79
N ARG A 177 10.03 -13.35 4.86
CA ARG A 177 11.41 -12.96 5.11
C ARG A 177 11.65 -11.46 5.01
N GLN A 178 10.86 -10.75 4.19
CA GLN A 178 11.03 -9.32 3.96
C GLN A 178 9.85 -8.53 4.51
N VAL A 179 8.60 -8.85 4.10
CA VAL A 179 7.44 -8.07 4.49
C VAL A 179 7.19 -8.17 5.99
N CYS A 180 7.02 -9.38 6.53
CA CYS A 180 6.74 -9.57 7.96
C CYS A 180 7.93 -9.22 8.86
N ALA A 181 9.17 -9.30 8.33
CA ALA A 181 10.35 -8.85 9.07
C ALA A 181 10.39 -7.33 9.28
N HIS A 182 9.94 -6.55 8.28
CA HIS A 182 9.92 -5.11 8.34
C HIS A 182 8.60 -4.53 8.88
N PHE A 183 7.50 -5.23 8.65
CA PHE A 183 6.14 -4.89 9.08
C PHE A 183 5.54 -6.10 9.81
N PRO A 184 5.76 -6.23 11.14
CA PRO A 184 5.27 -7.38 11.91
C PRO A 184 3.76 -7.57 11.74
N ILE A 185 3.28 -8.82 11.78
CA ILE A 185 1.85 -9.12 11.68
C ILE A 185 1.12 -8.48 12.86
N ALA A 186 0.26 -7.52 12.56
CA ALA A 186 -0.54 -6.80 13.54
C ALA A 186 -1.94 -7.42 13.69
N ALA A 187 -2.51 -7.93 12.60
CA ALA A 187 -3.79 -8.63 12.63
C ALA A 187 -3.99 -9.50 11.38
N GLU A 188 -4.95 -10.42 11.48
CA GLU A 188 -5.44 -11.22 10.38
C GLU A 188 -6.96 -11.06 10.28
N LEU A 189 -7.47 -10.74 9.07
CA LEU A 189 -8.91 -10.67 8.83
C LEU A 189 -9.42 -12.05 8.43
N THR A 190 -10.30 -12.61 9.23
CA THR A 190 -10.81 -13.98 9.08
C THR A 190 -12.30 -14.08 8.81
N GLU A 191 -13.00 -12.94 8.71
CA GLU A 191 -14.43 -12.94 8.42
C GLU A 191 -14.69 -12.84 6.90
N PRO A 192 -15.33 -13.82 6.27
CA PRO A 192 -15.53 -13.88 4.84
C PRO A 192 -16.72 -13.02 4.39
N TRP A 193 -16.65 -11.71 4.61
CA TRP A 193 -17.75 -10.75 4.40
C TRP A 193 -18.39 -10.80 3.03
N ARG A 194 -17.60 -11.04 1.98
CA ARG A 194 -18.13 -11.19 0.61
C ARG A 194 -19.17 -12.31 0.53
N TRP A 195 -18.89 -13.42 1.20
CA TRP A 195 -19.71 -14.63 1.17
C TRP A 195 -20.88 -14.51 2.15
N ILE A 196 -20.67 -13.92 3.32
CA ILE A 196 -21.73 -13.60 4.27
C ILE A 196 -22.78 -12.71 3.61
N ASN A 197 -22.35 -11.62 2.95
CA ASN A 197 -23.26 -10.70 2.26
C ASN A 197 -23.95 -11.32 1.03
N ALA A 198 -23.41 -12.40 0.48
CA ALA A 198 -24.01 -13.16 -0.61
C ALA A 198 -24.94 -14.31 -0.12
N GLY A 199 -25.06 -14.54 1.18
CA GLY A 199 -25.81 -15.66 1.77
C GLY A 199 -25.08 -17.00 1.72
N GLU A 200 -23.77 -17.00 1.40
CA GLU A 200 -22.95 -18.19 1.17
C GLU A 200 -21.83 -18.32 2.23
N GLU A 201 -22.13 -18.01 3.48
CA GLU A 201 -21.16 -17.99 4.57
C GLU A 201 -20.41 -19.32 4.71
N GLY A 202 -21.10 -20.47 4.60
CA GLY A 202 -20.48 -21.79 4.70
C GLY A 202 -19.37 -22.00 3.68
N PHE A 203 -19.58 -21.56 2.43
CA PHE A 203 -18.56 -21.61 1.39
C PHE A 203 -17.39 -20.68 1.70
N GLY A 204 -17.67 -19.48 2.18
CA GLY A 204 -16.64 -18.54 2.60
C GLY A 204 -15.74 -19.08 3.71
N ARG A 205 -16.32 -19.74 4.72
CA ARG A 205 -15.57 -20.37 5.80
C ARG A 205 -14.74 -21.55 5.32
N TYR A 206 -15.30 -22.40 4.47
CA TYR A 206 -14.57 -23.50 3.83
C TYR A 206 -13.32 -22.99 3.07
N LEU A 207 -13.46 -21.91 2.27
CA LEU A 207 -12.31 -21.32 1.57
C LEU A 207 -11.22 -20.82 2.52
N LEU A 208 -11.57 -20.34 3.70
CA LEU A 208 -10.60 -19.93 4.71
C LEU A 208 -9.91 -21.13 5.38
N GLU A 209 -10.60 -22.24 5.57
CA GLU A 209 -10.03 -23.47 6.12
C GLU A 209 -9.02 -24.12 5.17
N VAL A 210 -9.31 -24.16 3.88
CA VAL A 210 -8.41 -24.75 2.85
C VAL A 210 -7.09 -23.95 2.71
N ARG A 211 -7.03 -22.73 3.23
CA ARG A 211 -5.83 -21.87 3.20
C ARG A 211 -4.88 -22.10 4.39
N ARG A 212 -5.27 -22.88 5.37
CA ARG A 212 -4.46 -23.25 6.55
C ARG A 212 -3.66 -24.51 6.30
#